data_215789376beda536ce26a472df962c36
#
_entry.id   215789376beda536ce26a472df962c36
#
_cell.length_a   1.000
_cell.length_b   1.000
_cell.length_c   1.000
_cell.angle_alpha   90.00
_cell.angle_beta   90.00
_cell.angle_gamma   90.00
#
_symmetry.space_group_name_H-M   'P 1'
#
loop_
_entity.id
_entity.type
_entity.pdbx_description
1 polymer ?
#
loop_
_entity_poly.entity_id
_entity_poly.type
_entity_poly.pdbx_seq_one_letter_code
_entity_poly.pdbx_strand_id
1 'polypeptide(L)'
;MKKYLIPTLLLAVFEAVAVSLWLGKGNIFYLLNFSYIGISLALGVFLFLRGVPQARRVSQLLVGTYMLGYLGILCRENMQLEGFWYYLFSGSFTAATIHYAVAKIFGPLVFGRGWCGYACWTAMVLDFLPYKTSPGPRKSFGWIRYIVFAASFLFVAALFLLGIQNKEAILFWAFLLGNSLYYAVGIFLSFRLHDNRAFCKYICPITVFLKPMSYFSLFRVKCDHSKCVSCGKCKKVCPMEVDVTDNSRRRKKRHGVHSVHGMREKLPQKGTVMQKSSTAQGQHGKDPLHAKAPSG
;
A
#
# COMPACT_ATOMS: atom_id res chain seq x y z
N MET A 1 -20.53 -19.17 5.51
CA MET A 1 -20.22 -18.30 6.68
C MET A 1 -18.91 -17.52 6.53
N LYS A 2 -17.77 -18.12 6.23
CA LYS A 2 -16.47 -17.39 6.13
C LYS A 2 -16.43 -16.23 5.10
N LYS A 3 -17.24 -16.29 4.03
CA LYS A 3 -17.29 -15.23 2.99
C LYS A 3 -17.91 -13.91 3.47
N TYR A 4 -18.71 -13.94 4.51
CA TYR A 4 -19.32 -12.73 5.09
C TYR A 4 -18.57 -12.23 6.32
N LEU A 5 -17.95 -13.12 7.08
CA LEU A 5 -17.27 -12.79 8.33
C LEU A 5 -16.14 -11.78 8.14
N ILE A 6 -15.31 -11.95 7.10
CA ILE A 6 -14.13 -11.08 6.86
C ILE A 6 -14.56 -9.65 6.49
N PRO A 7 -15.44 -9.41 5.49
CA PRO A 7 -15.90 -8.06 5.19
C PRO A 7 -16.69 -7.41 6.35
N THR A 8 -17.50 -8.18 7.08
CA THR A 8 -18.23 -7.66 8.25
C THR A 8 -17.30 -7.25 9.37
N LEU A 9 -16.28 -8.06 9.68
CA LEU A 9 -15.27 -7.72 10.69
C LEU A 9 -14.48 -6.47 10.28
N LEU A 10 -14.10 -6.37 8.98
CA LEU A 10 -13.42 -5.18 8.46
C LEU A 10 -14.29 -3.93 8.62
N LEU A 11 -15.57 -4.01 8.25
CA LEU A 11 -16.51 -2.92 8.42
C LEU A 11 -16.66 -2.54 9.91
N ALA A 12 -16.85 -3.50 10.79
CA ALA A 12 -16.98 -3.26 12.24
C ALA A 12 -15.76 -2.54 12.82
N VAL A 13 -14.54 -2.87 12.36
CA VAL A 13 -13.31 -2.16 12.78
C VAL A 13 -13.32 -0.72 12.30
N PHE A 14 -13.72 -0.46 11.04
CA PHE A 14 -13.79 0.91 10.51
C PHE A 14 -14.88 1.74 11.21
N GLU A 15 -16.05 1.15 11.48
CA GLU A 15 -17.13 1.82 12.23
C GLU A 15 -16.71 2.12 13.68
N ALA A 16 -16.01 1.19 14.33
CA ALA A 16 -15.47 1.44 15.67
C ALA A 16 -14.49 2.63 15.69
N VAL A 17 -13.60 2.72 14.67
CA VAL A 17 -12.71 3.87 14.51
C VAL A 17 -13.50 5.15 14.21
N ALA A 18 -14.49 5.08 13.31
CA ALA A 18 -15.34 6.20 12.95
C ALA A 18 -16.07 6.80 14.14
N VAL A 19 -16.72 5.95 14.94
CA VAL A 19 -17.44 6.35 16.16
C VAL A 19 -16.48 6.90 17.22
N SER A 20 -15.33 6.25 17.44
CA SER A 20 -14.33 6.72 18.41
C SER A 20 -13.79 8.09 18.05
N LEU A 21 -13.52 8.36 16.77
CA LEU A 21 -13.05 9.67 16.30
C LEU A 21 -14.16 10.72 16.36
N TRP A 22 -15.41 10.36 16.02
CA TRP A 22 -16.54 11.25 16.17
C TRP A 22 -16.73 11.69 17.61
N LEU A 23 -16.80 10.75 18.54
CA LEU A 23 -16.97 11.05 19.96
C LEU A 23 -15.77 11.83 20.53
N GLY A 24 -14.54 11.46 20.15
CA GLY A 24 -13.33 12.11 20.65
C GLY A 24 -13.05 13.50 20.08
N LYS A 25 -13.50 13.79 18.86
CA LYS A 25 -13.29 15.08 18.16
C LYS A 25 -14.56 15.95 18.09
N GLY A 26 -15.73 15.42 18.44
CA GLY A 26 -17.01 16.15 18.38
C GLY A 26 -17.46 16.51 16.95
N ASN A 27 -16.88 15.94 15.91
CA ASN A 27 -17.15 16.29 14.52
C ASN A 27 -17.66 15.08 13.74
N ILE A 28 -18.90 15.17 13.25
CA ILE A 28 -19.58 14.12 12.48
C ILE A 28 -18.87 13.78 11.16
N PHE A 29 -18.04 14.68 10.66
CA PHE A 29 -17.24 14.45 9.45
C PHE A 29 -16.37 13.18 9.57
N TYR A 30 -15.80 12.92 10.74
CA TYR A 30 -15.01 11.71 10.95
C TYR A 30 -15.84 10.43 10.86
N LEU A 31 -17.07 10.46 11.38
CA LEU A 31 -17.99 9.33 11.25
C LEU A 31 -18.25 9.03 9.77
N LEU A 32 -18.73 10.03 9.02
CA LEU A 32 -19.07 9.88 7.60
C LEU A 32 -17.87 9.45 6.75
N ASN A 33 -16.71 10.05 7.00
CA ASN A 33 -15.48 9.76 6.25
C ASN A 33 -15.01 8.31 6.43
N PHE A 34 -14.89 7.86 7.68
CA PHE A 34 -14.40 6.51 7.95
C PHE A 34 -15.42 5.43 7.64
N SER A 35 -16.72 5.69 7.83
CA SER A 35 -17.80 4.78 7.40
C SER A 35 -17.80 4.61 5.88
N TYR A 36 -17.70 5.69 5.10
CA TYR A 36 -17.61 5.59 3.64
C TYR A 36 -16.42 4.74 3.18
N ILE A 37 -15.24 4.98 3.77
CA ILE A 37 -14.03 4.23 3.43
C ILE A 37 -14.20 2.76 3.85
N GLY A 38 -14.74 2.51 5.03
CA GLY A 38 -15.00 1.17 5.57
C GLY A 38 -15.95 0.36 4.69
N ILE A 39 -17.09 0.96 4.31
CA ILE A 39 -18.07 0.36 3.40
C ILE A 39 -17.43 0.04 2.05
N SER A 40 -16.70 0.99 1.46
CA SER A 40 -16.03 0.81 0.16
C SER A 40 -15.00 -0.32 0.17
N LEU A 41 -14.22 -0.44 1.25
CA LEU A 41 -13.25 -1.51 1.41
C LEU A 41 -13.92 -2.87 1.69
N ALA A 42 -14.94 -2.89 2.55
CA ALA A 42 -15.70 -4.10 2.85
C ALA A 42 -16.41 -4.65 1.60
N LEU A 43 -17.00 -3.76 0.80
CA LEU A 43 -17.58 -4.10 -0.50
C LEU A 43 -16.53 -4.72 -1.44
N GLY A 44 -15.36 -4.10 -1.55
CA GLY A 44 -14.27 -4.63 -2.36
C GLY A 44 -13.81 -6.03 -1.93
N VAL A 45 -13.69 -6.26 -0.61
CA VAL A 45 -13.35 -7.58 -0.06
C VAL A 45 -14.48 -8.58 -0.29
N PHE A 46 -15.73 -8.18 -0.11
CA PHE A 46 -16.91 -9.01 -0.37
C PHE A 46 -16.97 -9.46 -1.84
N LEU A 47 -16.88 -8.53 -2.77
CA LEU A 47 -16.87 -8.82 -4.22
C LEU A 47 -15.69 -9.75 -4.58
N PHE A 48 -14.53 -9.53 -3.98
CA PHE A 48 -13.38 -10.41 -4.17
C PHE A 48 -13.67 -11.85 -3.71
N LEU A 49 -14.26 -12.03 -2.52
CA LEU A 49 -14.63 -13.34 -1.99
C LEU A 49 -15.77 -14.03 -2.78
N ARG A 50 -16.51 -13.24 -3.56
CA ARG A 50 -17.49 -13.73 -4.55
C ARG A 50 -16.85 -14.13 -5.88
N GLY A 51 -15.56 -13.88 -6.08
CA GLY A 51 -14.84 -14.21 -7.31
C GLY A 51 -15.00 -13.17 -8.42
N VAL A 52 -15.43 -11.93 -8.11
CA VAL A 52 -15.54 -10.86 -9.10
C VAL A 52 -14.14 -10.39 -9.51
N PRO A 53 -13.72 -10.52 -10.78
CA PRO A 53 -12.35 -10.22 -11.22
C PRO A 53 -11.93 -8.76 -10.99
N GLN A 54 -12.88 -7.84 -11.00
CA GLN A 54 -12.63 -6.40 -10.87
C GLN A 54 -12.85 -5.85 -9.45
N ALA A 55 -13.14 -6.72 -8.48
CA ALA A 55 -13.44 -6.34 -7.09
C ALA A 55 -12.44 -5.33 -6.49
N ARG A 56 -11.14 -5.57 -6.73
CA ARG A 56 -10.07 -4.67 -6.28
C ARG A 56 -10.15 -3.29 -6.94
N ARG A 57 -10.45 -3.23 -8.24
CA ARG A 57 -10.55 -1.96 -8.98
C ARG A 57 -11.76 -1.15 -8.52
N VAL A 58 -12.88 -1.81 -8.23
CA VAL A 58 -14.09 -1.17 -7.69
C VAL A 58 -13.78 -0.48 -6.37
N SER A 59 -13.20 -1.20 -5.41
CA SER A 59 -12.80 -0.60 -4.12
C SER A 59 -11.81 0.56 -4.30
N GLN A 60 -10.83 0.37 -5.17
CA GLN A 60 -9.81 1.38 -5.44
C GLN A 60 -10.41 2.64 -6.10
N LEU A 61 -11.38 2.48 -6.99
CA LEU A 61 -12.08 3.58 -7.62
C LEU A 61 -12.91 4.36 -6.58
N LEU A 62 -13.73 3.68 -5.78
CA LEU A 62 -14.56 4.32 -4.76
C LEU A 62 -13.71 5.12 -3.77
N VAL A 63 -12.72 4.48 -3.15
CA VAL A 63 -11.87 5.16 -2.15
C VAL A 63 -10.94 6.18 -2.80
N GLY A 64 -10.34 5.86 -3.95
CA GLY A 64 -9.41 6.76 -4.65
C GLY A 64 -10.08 8.04 -5.14
N THR A 65 -11.28 7.94 -5.71
CA THR A 65 -12.06 9.11 -6.16
C THR A 65 -12.51 9.95 -4.97
N TYR A 66 -12.93 9.31 -3.89
CA TYR A 66 -13.30 10.02 -2.66
C TYR A 66 -12.12 10.81 -2.08
N MET A 67 -10.95 10.16 -1.97
CA MET A 67 -9.75 10.79 -1.41
C MET A 67 -9.21 11.92 -2.28
N LEU A 68 -9.19 11.73 -3.60
CA LEU A 68 -8.68 12.73 -4.53
C LEU A 68 -9.72 13.84 -4.80
N GLY A 69 -10.95 13.45 -5.15
CA GLY A 69 -11.98 14.36 -5.58
C GLY A 69 -12.63 15.09 -4.40
N TYR A 70 -13.22 14.34 -3.47
CA TYR A 70 -13.95 14.95 -2.37
C TYR A 70 -13.00 15.61 -1.35
N LEU A 71 -12.11 14.84 -0.75
CA LEU A 71 -11.22 15.39 0.28
C LEU A 71 -10.17 16.34 -0.32
N GLY A 72 -9.50 15.93 -1.41
CA GLY A 72 -8.41 16.71 -1.98
C GLY A 72 -8.86 17.97 -2.70
N ILE A 73 -9.86 17.89 -3.58
CA ILE A 73 -10.28 19.01 -4.43
C ILE A 73 -11.41 19.83 -3.76
N LEU A 74 -12.49 19.18 -3.33
CA LEU A 74 -13.65 19.90 -2.78
C LEU A 74 -13.39 20.43 -1.37
N CYS A 75 -12.83 19.60 -0.47
CA CYS A 75 -12.48 20.02 0.89
C CYS A 75 -11.13 20.75 0.95
N ARG A 76 -10.40 20.86 -0.16
CA ARG A 76 -9.05 21.49 -0.27
C ARG A 76 -8.01 20.92 0.69
N GLU A 77 -8.18 19.66 1.09
CA GLU A 77 -7.26 18.98 1.99
C GLU A 77 -6.07 18.41 1.20
N ASN A 78 -4.85 18.80 1.55
CA ASN A 78 -3.68 18.18 0.93
C ASN A 78 -3.43 16.80 1.55
N MET A 79 -3.93 15.76 0.86
CA MET A 79 -3.81 14.37 1.29
C MET A 79 -2.50 13.70 0.81
N GLN A 80 -1.56 14.48 0.22
CA GLN A 80 -0.20 14.02 -0.12
C GLN A 80 0.75 14.13 1.08
N LEU A 81 2.02 13.81 0.84
CA LEU A 81 3.06 13.84 1.87
C LEU A 81 3.30 15.25 2.41
N GLU A 82 3.15 16.27 1.58
CA GLU A 82 3.26 17.69 1.94
C GLU A 82 2.20 18.08 2.98
N GLY A 83 0.95 17.63 2.81
CA GLY A 83 -0.10 17.85 3.80
C GLY A 83 0.19 17.16 5.13
N PHE A 84 0.75 15.94 5.09
CA PHE A 84 1.18 15.25 6.31
C PHE A 84 2.23 16.06 7.09
N TRP A 85 3.27 16.57 6.41
CA TRP A 85 4.30 17.40 7.04
C TRP A 85 3.74 18.70 7.58
N TYR A 86 2.84 19.34 6.80
CA TYR A 86 2.21 20.59 7.22
C TYR A 86 1.44 20.44 8.52
N TYR A 87 0.53 19.48 8.60
CA TYR A 87 -0.26 19.25 9.81
C TYR A 87 0.59 18.78 10.99
N LEU A 88 1.65 18.01 10.72
CA LEU A 88 2.60 17.61 11.76
C LEU A 88 3.33 18.82 12.35
N PHE A 89 3.82 19.75 11.52
CA PHE A 89 4.50 20.97 11.97
C PHE A 89 3.54 21.97 12.62
N SER A 90 2.28 22.00 12.18
CA SER A 90 1.23 22.84 12.79
C SER A 90 0.71 22.27 14.12
N GLY A 91 1.15 21.08 14.54
CA GLY A 91 0.64 20.40 15.74
C GLY A 91 -0.81 19.93 15.60
N SER A 92 -1.34 19.87 14.38
CA SER A 92 -2.74 19.55 14.11
C SER A 92 -2.88 18.10 13.70
N PHE A 93 -3.53 17.29 14.55
CA PHE A 93 -3.86 15.90 14.22
C PHE A 93 -5.24 15.81 13.55
N THR A 94 -5.29 16.24 12.30
CA THR A 94 -6.50 16.25 11.45
C THR A 94 -6.39 15.29 10.27
N ALA A 95 -7.20 15.48 9.25
CA ALA A 95 -7.43 14.54 8.16
C ALA A 95 -6.19 13.86 7.58
N ALA A 96 -5.21 14.63 7.08
CA ALA A 96 -4.02 14.04 6.45
C ALA A 96 -3.15 13.28 7.47
N THR A 97 -2.95 13.82 8.68
CA THR A 97 -2.14 13.14 9.71
C THR A 97 -2.78 11.83 10.15
N ILE A 98 -4.09 11.83 10.40
CA ILE A 98 -4.84 10.61 10.76
C ILE A 98 -4.80 9.61 9.59
N HIS A 99 -5.01 10.07 8.36
CA HIS A 99 -4.91 9.22 7.18
C HIS A 99 -3.52 8.56 7.08
N TYR A 100 -2.44 9.31 7.26
CA TYR A 100 -1.09 8.74 7.21
C TYR A 100 -0.82 7.78 8.36
N ALA A 101 -1.24 8.11 9.57
CA ALA A 101 -1.12 7.19 10.70
C ALA A 101 -1.84 5.88 10.41
N VAL A 102 -3.12 5.92 10.07
CA VAL A 102 -3.94 4.73 9.85
C VAL A 102 -3.53 3.99 8.57
N ALA A 103 -3.40 4.68 7.44
CA ALA A 103 -3.25 4.03 6.14
C ALA A 103 -1.80 3.77 5.72
N LYS A 104 -0.83 4.54 6.22
CA LYS A 104 0.57 4.47 5.76
C LYS A 104 1.55 3.98 6.82
N ILE A 105 1.19 4.04 8.10
CA ILE A 105 2.03 3.60 9.22
C ILE A 105 1.43 2.32 9.85
N PHE A 106 0.28 2.41 10.53
CA PHE A 106 -0.32 1.28 11.24
C PHE A 106 -0.94 0.24 10.32
N GLY A 107 -1.67 0.65 9.27
CA GLY A 107 -2.27 -0.27 8.30
C GLY A 107 -1.26 -1.22 7.66
N PRO A 108 -0.09 -0.76 7.21
CA PRO A 108 0.97 -1.63 6.70
C PRO A 108 1.56 -2.61 7.70
N LEU A 109 1.56 -2.31 9.01
CA LEU A 109 1.94 -3.27 10.05
C LEU A 109 0.96 -4.45 10.11
N VAL A 110 -0.32 -4.23 9.79
CA VAL A 110 -1.34 -5.29 9.79
C VAL A 110 -1.40 -5.98 8.43
N PHE A 111 -1.65 -5.22 7.37
CA PHE A 111 -2.00 -5.73 6.03
C PHE A 111 -0.89 -5.57 4.98
N GLY A 112 0.31 -5.18 5.38
CA GLY A 112 1.39 -4.88 4.44
C GLY A 112 1.02 -3.72 3.52
N ARG A 113 1.21 -3.89 2.21
CA ARG A 113 0.86 -2.87 1.20
C ARG A 113 -0.58 -2.98 0.69
N GLY A 114 -1.50 -3.52 1.48
CA GLY A 114 -2.90 -3.68 1.10
C GLY A 114 -3.54 -2.35 0.67
N TRP A 115 -3.28 -1.27 1.41
CA TRP A 115 -3.81 0.06 1.10
C TRP A 115 -3.42 0.54 -0.31
N CYS A 116 -2.18 0.35 -0.74
CA CYS A 116 -1.74 0.71 -2.09
C CYS A 116 -2.49 -0.03 -3.19
N GLY A 117 -3.00 -1.23 -2.88
CA GLY A 117 -3.77 -2.04 -3.82
C GLY A 117 -5.26 -1.72 -3.88
N TYR A 118 -5.84 -1.16 -2.81
CA TYR A 118 -7.29 -1.02 -2.65
C TYR A 118 -7.80 0.42 -2.50
N ALA A 119 -6.95 1.37 -2.11
CA ALA A 119 -7.38 2.71 -1.75
C ALA A 119 -6.52 3.85 -2.30
N CYS A 120 -5.40 3.56 -2.97
CA CYS A 120 -4.50 4.59 -3.46
C CYS A 120 -5.01 5.20 -4.77
N TRP A 121 -5.25 6.52 -4.78
CA TRP A 121 -5.74 7.25 -5.97
C TRP A 121 -4.73 7.29 -7.11
N THR A 122 -3.42 7.43 -6.85
CA THR A 122 -2.41 7.35 -7.91
C THR A 122 -2.42 5.98 -8.58
N ALA A 123 -2.50 4.93 -7.77
CA ALA A 123 -2.56 3.56 -8.27
C ALA A 123 -3.89 3.25 -8.98
N MET A 124 -4.97 3.94 -8.62
CA MET A 124 -6.27 3.84 -9.28
C MET A 124 -6.12 4.12 -10.78
N VAL A 125 -5.53 5.26 -11.14
CA VAL A 125 -5.33 5.63 -12.54
C VAL A 125 -4.33 4.70 -13.24
N LEU A 126 -3.21 4.40 -12.61
CA LEU A 126 -2.16 3.58 -13.22
C LEU A 126 -2.59 2.12 -13.47
N ASP A 127 -3.53 1.57 -12.70
CA ASP A 127 -4.03 0.21 -12.91
C ASP A 127 -4.96 0.06 -14.12
N PHE A 128 -5.42 1.16 -14.71
CA PHE A 128 -6.17 1.14 -15.97
C PHE A 128 -5.26 1.05 -17.21
N LEU A 129 -3.97 1.29 -17.06
CA LEU A 129 -3.03 1.19 -18.17
C LEU A 129 -2.89 -0.27 -18.65
N PRO A 130 -2.52 -0.51 -19.92
CA PRO A 130 -2.56 -1.83 -20.54
C PRO A 130 -1.50 -2.81 -20.04
N TYR A 131 -0.46 -2.32 -19.39
CA TYR A 131 0.65 -3.15 -18.91
C TYR A 131 0.35 -3.76 -17.54
N LYS A 132 1.01 -4.87 -17.20
CA LYS A 132 0.90 -5.51 -15.88
C LYS A 132 2.19 -5.42 -15.09
N THR A 133 3.26 -5.98 -15.63
CA THR A 133 4.58 -6.03 -15.01
C THR A 133 5.64 -5.89 -16.08
N SER A 134 6.79 -5.31 -15.74
CA SER A 134 7.92 -5.15 -16.66
C SER A 134 8.41 -6.50 -17.18
N PRO A 135 8.71 -6.63 -18.48
CA PRO A 135 9.29 -7.85 -19.05
C PRO A 135 10.74 -8.09 -18.61
N GLY A 136 11.43 -7.05 -18.13
CA GLY A 136 12.86 -7.09 -17.80
C GLY A 136 13.17 -7.09 -16.29
N PRO A 137 14.45 -7.16 -15.93
CA PRO A 137 14.87 -7.09 -14.54
C PRO A 137 14.56 -5.72 -13.93
N ARG A 138 14.32 -5.69 -12.62
CA ARG A 138 14.02 -4.46 -11.90
C ARG A 138 15.21 -3.48 -11.98
N LYS A 139 14.94 -2.25 -12.42
CA LYS A 139 15.92 -1.17 -12.49
C LYS A 139 16.37 -0.69 -11.11
N SER A 140 17.54 -0.06 -11.01
CA SER A 140 18.10 0.45 -9.74
C SER A 140 17.60 1.85 -9.33
N PHE A 141 16.69 2.46 -10.06
CA PHE A 141 16.20 3.84 -9.82
C PHE A 141 15.41 4.04 -8.50
N GLY A 142 15.32 3.02 -7.68
CA GLY A 142 14.54 3.08 -6.44
C GLY A 142 15.02 4.10 -5.38
N TRP A 143 16.17 4.72 -5.56
CA TRP A 143 16.70 5.79 -4.73
C TRP A 143 15.99 7.13 -4.94
N ILE A 144 15.39 7.37 -6.14
CA ILE A 144 14.68 8.62 -6.48
C ILE A 144 13.57 8.91 -5.46
N ARG A 145 12.91 7.87 -4.91
CA ARG A 145 11.88 8.04 -3.87
C ARG A 145 12.37 8.79 -2.61
N TYR A 146 13.62 8.61 -2.25
CA TYR A 146 14.20 9.28 -1.08
C TYR A 146 14.45 10.76 -1.37
N ILE A 147 14.82 11.11 -2.61
CA ILE A 147 14.93 12.49 -3.03
C ILE A 147 13.56 13.17 -3.02
N VAL A 148 12.54 12.53 -3.62
CA VAL A 148 11.17 13.08 -3.62
C VAL A 148 10.64 13.23 -2.19
N PHE A 149 10.93 12.26 -1.33
CA PHE A 149 10.56 12.32 0.09
C PHE A 149 11.24 13.50 0.82
N ALA A 150 12.54 13.65 0.64
CA ALA A 150 13.31 14.74 1.24
C ALA A 150 12.89 16.11 0.67
N ALA A 151 12.65 16.20 -0.63
CA ALA A 151 12.17 17.43 -1.28
C ALA A 151 10.80 17.86 -0.73
N SER A 152 9.86 16.93 -0.54
CA SER A 152 8.57 17.19 0.09
C SER A 152 8.72 17.72 1.53
N PHE A 153 9.59 17.11 2.32
CA PHE A 153 9.89 17.57 3.69
C PHE A 153 10.50 18.97 3.69
N LEU A 154 11.56 19.19 2.89
CA LEU A 154 12.25 20.47 2.80
C LEU A 154 11.35 21.59 2.28
N PHE A 155 10.48 21.29 1.32
CA PHE A 155 9.49 22.24 0.80
C PHE A 155 8.59 22.77 1.92
N VAL A 156 8.01 21.88 2.71
CA VAL A 156 7.12 22.29 3.82
C VAL A 156 7.91 22.95 4.93
N ALA A 157 9.09 22.45 5.29
CA ALA A 157 9.95 23.09 6.28
C ALA A 157 10.31 24.53 5.87
N ALA A 158 10.63 24.77 4.59
CA ALA A 158 10.89 26.10 4.08
C ALA A 158 9.69 27.04 4.22
N LEU A 159 8.45 26.57 4.00
CA LEU A 159 7.24 27.38 4.19
C LEU A 159 7.08 27.86 5.64
N PHE A 160 7.50 27.05 6.61
CA PHE A 160 7.47 27.43 8.03
C PHE A 160 8.64 28.36 8.41
N LEU A 161 9.86 28.05 7.97
CA LEU A 161 11.05 28.84 8.27
C LEU A 161 11.00 30.24 7.65
N LEU A 162 10.46 30.37 6.44
CA LEU A 162 10.30 31.66 5.76
C LEU A 162 9.07 32.46 6.23
N GLY A 163 8.29 31.95 7.17
CA GLY A 163 7.14 32.64 7.73
C GLY A 163 6.02 32.96 6.72
N ILE A 164 5.88 32.19 5.66
CA ILE A 164 4.91 32.44 4.58
C ILE A 164 3.48 32.41 5.15
N GLN A 165 2.67 33.46 4.86
CA GLN A 165 1.34 33.59 5.46
C GLN A 165 0.30 32.64 4.83
N ASN A 166 0.28 32.49 3.52
CA ASN A 166 -0.76 31.75 2.79
C ASN A 166 -0.38 30.26 2.55
N LYS A 167 0.08 29.58 3.60
CA LYS A 167 0.56 28.17 3.49
C LYS A 167 -0.49 27.23 2.93
N GLU A 168 -1.76 27.38 3.35
CA GLU A 168 -2.85 26.48 2.92
C GLU A 168 -3.14 26.58 1.41
N ALA A 169 -3.16 27.82 0.87
CA ALA A 169 -3.35 28.02 -0.56
C ALA A 169 -2.18 27.44 -1.37
N ILE A 170 -0.94 27.63 -0.90
CA ILE A 170 0.25 27.06 -1.54
C ILE A 170 0.19 25.52 -1.50
N LEU A 171 -0.20 24.93 -0.38
CA LEU A 171 -0.34 23.48 -0.25
C LEU A 171 -1.46 22.89 -1.11
N PHE A 172 -2.55 23.62 -1.29
CA PHE A 172 -3.61 23.21 -2.21
C PHE A 172 -3.10 23.17 -3.66
N TRP A 173 -2.43 24.22 -4.11
CA TRP A 173 -1.81 24.23 -5.45
C TRP A 173 -0.72 23.19 -5.60
N ALA A 174 0.10 22.99 -4.57
CA ALA A 174 1.12 21.92 -4.54
C ALA A 174 0.47 20.53 -4.67
N PHE A 175 -0.70 20.32 -4.03
CA PHE A 175 -1.47 19.08 -4.16
C PHE A 175 -1.95 18.86 -5.60
N LEU A 176 -2.52 19.88 -6.26
CA LEU A 176 -3.00 19.76 -7.64
C LEU A 176 -1.85 19.51 -8.62
N LEU A 177 -0.81 20.35 -8.56
CA LEU A 177 0.36 20.23 -9.42
C LEU A 177 1.14 18.94 -9.15
N GLY A 178 1.32 18.58 -7.89
CA GLY A 178 2.00 17.36 -7.48
C GLY A 178 1.29 16.10 -7.97
N ASN A 179 -0.05 16.03 -7.86
CA ASN A 179 -0.81 14.91 -8.41
C ASN A 179 -0.73 14.86 -9.93
N SER A 180 -0.86 16.01 -10.61
CA SER A 180 -0.73 16.08 -12.07
C SER A 180 0.64 15.58 -12.53
N LEU A 181 1.71 16.01 -11.85
CA LEU A 181 3.07 15.56 -12.11
C LEU A 181 3.22 14.04 -11.84
N TYR A 182 2.66 13.53 -10.74
CA TYR A 182 2.72 12.10 -10.42
C TYR A 182 1.99 11.26 -11.47
N TYR A 183 0.86 11.73 -11.99
CA TYR A 183 0.16 11.04 -13.07
C TYR A 183 0.96 11.12 -14.38
N ALA A 184 1.45 12.28 -14.77
CA ALA A 184 2.24 12.45 -15.99
C ALA A 184 3.48 11.54 -15.97
N VAL A 185 4.26 11.61 -14.88
CA VAL A 185 5.46 10.77 -14.72
C VAL A 185 5.10 9.28 -14.61
N GLY A 186 4.01 8.96 -13.90
CA GLY A 186 3.54 7.58 -13.74
C GLY A 186 3.11 6.95 -15.06
N ILE A 187 2.36 7.69 -15.88
CA ILE A 187 1.92 7.27 -17.21
C ILE A 187 3.15 7.13 -18.13
N PHE A 188 4.01 8.15 -18.19
CA PHE A 188 5.24 8.10 -19.00
C PHE A 188 6.11 6.88 -18.65
N LEU A 189 6.37 6.64 -17.36
CA LEU A 189 7.15 5.49 -16.93
C LEU A 189 6.46 4.16 -17.23
N SER A 190 5.13 4.11 -17.15
CA SER A 190 4.39 2.90 -17.47
C SER A 190 4.55 2.52 -18.94
N PHE A 191 4.47 3.48 -19.85
CA PHE A 191 4.73 3.25 -21.28
C PHE A 191 6.19 2.92 -21.55
N ARG A 192 7.13 3.64 -20.93
CA ARG A 192 8.57 3.44 -21.17
C ARG A 192 9.11 2.11 -20.63
N LEU A 193 8.54 1.61 -19.51
CA LEU A 193 9.00 0.39 -18.84
C LEU A 193 8.01 -0.78 -19.00
N HIS A 194 6.89 -0.59 -19.70
CA HIS A 194 5.83 -1.58 -19.87
C HIS A 194 5.31 -2.13 -18.51
N ASP A 195 5.14 -1.22 -17.54
CA ASP A 195 4.86 -1.56 -16.16
C ASP A 195 3.96 -0.52 -15.49
N ASN A 196 2.70 -0.87 -15.25
CA ASN A 196 1.72 0.03 -14.62
C ASN A 196 2.14 0.54 -13.24
N ARG A 197 3.00 -0.19 -12.55
CA ARG A 197 3.47 0.15 -11.19
C ARG A 197 4.89 0.70 -11.17
N ALA A 198 5.44 1.12 -12.31
CA ALA A 198 6.78 1.70 -12.39
C ALA A 198 6.95 2.91 -11.45
N PHE A 199 6.00 3.85 -11.43
CA PHE A 199 5.99 4.96 -10.47
C PHE A 199 6.07 4.47 -9.01
N CYS A 200 5.24 3.51 -8.64
CA CYS A 200 5.20 2.95 -7.28
C CYS A 200 6.51 2.23 -6.91
N LYS A 201 7.18 1.63 -7.91
CA LYS A 201 8.45 0.91 -7.72
C LYS A 201 9.65 1.81 -7.55
N TYR A 202 9.65 2.98 -8.19
CA TYR A 202 10.87 3.81 -8.32
C TYR A 202 10.75 5.18 -7.66
N ILE A 203 9.61 5.87 -7.81
CA ILE A 203 9.50 7.30 -7.46
C ILE A 203 8.66 7.54 -6.20
N CYS A 204 7.55 6.79 -6.00
CA CYS A 204 6.58 7.06 -4.95
C CYS A 204 7.23 7.26 -3.56
N PRO A 205 7.16 8.48 -2.97
CA PRO A 205 7.83 8.81 -1.71
C PRO A 205 7.18 8.10 -0.51
N ILE A 206 5.89 7.82 -0.56
CA ILE A 206 5.16 7.09 0.50
C ILE A 206 5.79 5.71 0.78
N THR A 207 6.48 5.15 -0.21
CA THR A 207 7.17 3.87 -0.06
C THR A 207 8.27 3.90 1.00
N VAL A 208 8.77 5.09 1.37
CA VAL A 208 9.76 5.26 2.45
C VAL A 208 9.15 4.80 3.78
N PHE A 209 7.91 5.18 4.09
CA PHE A 209 7.17 4.68 5.25
C PHE A 209 6.69 3.24 5.07
N LEU A 210 6.12 2.93 3.92
CA LEU A 210 5.49 1.63 3.67
C LEU A 210 6.48 0.45 3.71
N LYS A 211 7.74 0.67 3.30
CA LYS A 211 8.75 -0.39 3.28
C LYS A 211 9.03 -0.98 4.65
N PRO A 212 9.47 -0.18 5.65
CA PRO A 212 9.74 -0.69 6.98
C PRO A 212 8.48 -1.24 7.65
N MET A 213 7.34 -0.54 7.57
CA MET A 213 6.11 -0.96 8.22
C MET A 213 5.59 -2.29 7.64
N SER A 214 5.59 -2.44 6.32
CA SER A 214 5.16 -3.69 5.68
C SER A 214 6.11 -4.88 5.93
N TYR A 215 7.34 -4.63 6.31
CA TYR A 215 8.28 -5.68 6.72
C TYR A 215 7.80 -6.40 7.98
N PHE A 216 7.24 -5.66 8.93
CA PHE A 216 6.71 -6.20 10.18
C PHE A 216 5.25 -6.64 10.08
N SER A 217 4.66 -6.69 8.88
CA SER A 217 3.24 -6.97 8.72
C SER A 217 2.81 -8.31 9.32
N LEU A 218 1.68 -8.28 10.01
CA LEU A 218 1.06 -9.45 10.64
C LEU A 218 0.53 -10.42 9.56
N PHE A 219 -0.17 -9.87 8.56
CA PHE A 219 -0.70 -10.66 7.45
C PHE A 219 0.21 -10.54 6.24
N ARG A 220 0.85 -11.63 5.86
CA ARG A 220 1.74 -11.69 4.71
C ARG A 220 1.60 -13.02 3.97
N VAL A 221 1.90 -12.99 2.68
CA VAL A 221 1.98 -14.19 1.85
C VAL A 221 3.33 -14.87 2.13
N LYS A 222 3.29 -16.13 2.50
CA LYS A 222 4.47 -16.98 2.66
C LYS A 222 4.42 -18.12 1.64
N CYS A 223 5.58 -18.56 1.19
CA CYS A 223 5.72 -19.75 0.38
C CYS A 223 5.96 -20.98 1.29
N ASP A 224 5.19 -22.02 1.06
CA ASP A 224 5.50 -23.35 1.59
C ASP A 224 6.49 -24.04 0.65
N HIS A 225 7.73 -24.18 1.09
CA HIS A 225 8.80 -24.71 0.24
C HIS A 225 8.64 -26.19 -0.06
N SER A 226 7.96 -26.95 0.80
CA SER A 226 7.70 -28.37 0.57
C SER A 226 6.76 -28.60 -0.63
N LYS A 227 5.91 -27.61 -0.95
CA LYS A 227 4.92 -27.66 -2.03
C LYS A 227 5.26 -26.74 -3.20
N CYS A 228 6.39 -26.03 -3.12
CA CYS A 228 6.77 -25.05 -4.12
C CYS A 228 7.56 -25.68 -5.26
N VAL A 229 7.00 -25.65 -6.46
CA VAL A 229 7.66 -26.16 -7.69
C VAL A 229 8.56 -25.10 -8.38
N SER A 230 8.86 -24.00 -7.72
CA SER A 230 9.74 -22.92 -8.21
C SER A 230 9.36 -22.34 -9.58
N CYS A 231 8.10 -22.40 -9.98
CA CYS A 231 7.62 -21.96 -11.31
C CYS A 231 7.66 -20.43 -11.55
N GLY A 232 8.01 -19.62 -10.54
CA GLY A 232 8.08 -18.15 -10.65
C GLY A 232 6.76 -17.42 -10.87
N LYS A 233 5.61 -18.10 -10.93
CA LYS A 233 4.30 -17.53 -11.20
C LYS A 233 3.90 -16.46 -10.16
N CYS A 234 4.27 -16.64 -8.88
CA CYS A 234 4.05 -15.68 -7.81
C CYS A 234 4.70 -14.31 -8.09
N LYS A 235 5.92 -14.30 -8.63
CA LYS A 235 6.62 -13.08 -9.03
C LYS A 235 5.95 -12.40 -10.23
N LYS A 236 5.55 -13.16 -11.25
CA LYS A 236 4.89 -12.65 -12.46
C LYS A 236 3.50 -12.06 -12.19
N VAL A 237 2.79 -12.58 -11.20
CA VAL A 237 1.44 -12.11 -10.83
C VAL A 237 1.51 -10.92 -9.87
N CYS A 238 2.61 -10.74 -9.14
CA CYS A 238 2.77 -9.65 -8.19
C CYS A 238 3.00 -8.31 -8.89
N PRO A 239 2.12 -7.30 -8.73
CA PRO A 239 2.32 -5.99 -9.35
C PRO A 239 3.63 -5.29 -8.94
N MET A 240 4.21 -5.70 -7.81
CA MET A 240 5.48 -5.17 -7.30
C MET A 240 6.68 -6.11 -7.57
N GLU A 241 6.46 -7.20 -8.33
CA GLU A 241 7.50 -8.18 -8.70
C GLU A 241 8.27 -8.72 -7.50
N VAL A 242 7.56 -8.96 -6.40
CA VAL A 242 8.20 -9.53 -5.21
C VAL A 242 8.29 -11.04 -5.38
N ASP A 243 9.50 -11.56 -5.23
CA ASP A 243 9.71 -12.99 -5.16
C ASP A 243 9.30 -13.50 -3.78
N VAL A 244 8.17 -14.23 -3.73
CA VAL A 244 7.63 -14.74 -2.48
C VAL A 244 8.50 -15.87 -1.92
N THR A 245 9.16 -16.63 -2.80
CA THR A 245 10.05 -17.74 -2.39
C THR A 245 11.29 -17.20 -1.71
N ASP A 246 11.95 -16.21 -2.29
CA ASP A 246 13.13 -15.57 -1.70
C ASP A 246 12.79 -14.83 -0.39
N ASN A 247 11.64 -14.18 -0.33
CA ASN A 247 11.18 -13.47 0.87
C ASN A 247 10.83 -14.38 2.05
N SER A 248 10.34 -15.59 1.77
CA SER A 248 10.03 -16.55 2.84
C SER A 248 11.28 -17.24 3.38
N ARG A 249 12.33 -17.37 2.58
CA ARG A 249 13.63 -17.96 2.99
C ARG A 249 14.52 -16.96 3.71
N ARG A 250 14.60 -15.71 3.23
CA ARG A 250 15.56 -14.69 3.71
C ARG A 250 14.85 -13.40 4.07
N ARG A 251 14.37 -13.31 5.30
CA ARG A 251 13.71 -12.12 5.87
C ARG A 251 14.52 -10.82 5.68
N LYS A 252 15.83 -10.90 5.49
CA LYS A 252 16.74 -9.75 5.39
C LYS A 252 16.74 -9.02 4.05
N LYS A 253 16.28 -9.61 2.93
CA LYS A 253 16.61 -9.05 1.61
C LYS A 253 15.54 -8.22 0.94
N ARG A 254 14.24 -8.33 1.23
CA ARG A 254 13.21 -7.57 0.48
C ARG A 254 12.00 -7.20 1.31
N HIS A 255 11.81 -5.91 1.45
CA HIS A 255 10.69 -5.29 2.13
C HIS A 255 9.50 -5.11 1.16
N GLY A 256 8.33 -5.51 1.56
CA GLY A 256 7.11 -5.12 0.92
C GLY A 256 6.44 -6.15 0.02
N VAL A 257 6.10 -7.29 0.59
CA VAL A 257 5.09 -8.15 -0.01
C VAL A 257 3.73 -7.49 0.21
N HIS A 258 3.01 -7.23 -0.87
CA HIS A 258 1.59 -6.94 -0.77
C HIS A 258 0.90 -8.14 -0.12
N SER A 259 0.05 -7.88 0.85
CA SER A 259 -1.03 -8.79 1.19
C SER A 259 -1.97 -8.84 -0.02
N VAL A 260 -1.61 -9.62 -1.02
CA VAL A 260 -2.28 -9.57 -2.31
C VAL A 260 -3.33 -10.66 -2.34
N HIS A 261 -4.53 -10.30 -1.98
CA HIS A 261 -5.70 -11.12 -2.26
C HIS A 261 -5.76 -11.56 -3.74
N GLY A 262 -5.39 -10.69 -4.68
CA GLY A 262 -5.31 -11.00 -6.11
C GLY A 262 -4.22 -12.02 -6.52
N MET A 263 -3.20 -12.26 -5.68
CA MET A 263 -2.22 -13.32 -5.89
C MET A 263 -2.80 -14.72 -5.64
N ARG A 264 -3.72 -14.82 -4.67
CA ARG A 264 -4.30 -16.11 -4.27
C ARG A 264 -5.19 -16.70 -5.35
N GLU A 265 -5.86 -15.86 -6.14
CA GLU A 265 -6.74 -16.30 -7.23
C GLU A 265 -5.99 -16.91 -8.43
N LYS A 266 -4.76 -16.45 -8.67
CA LYS A 266 -3.95 -16.85 -9.84
C LYS A 266 -2.87 -17.88 -9.56
N LEU A 267 -2.64 -18.22 -8.29
CA LEU A 267 -1.67 -19.25 -7.92
C LEU A 267 -2.35 -20.63 -7.82
N PRO A 268 -1.69 -21.71 -8.27
CA PRO A 268 -2.16 -23.07 -8.00
C PRO A 268 -2.27 -23.26 -6.48
N GLN A 269 -3.42 -23.77 -6.03
CA GLN A 269 -3.78 -23.79 -4.59
C GLN A 269 -2.85 -24.62 -3.68
N LYS A 270 -1.89 -25.34 -4.23
CA LYS A 270 -1.08 -26.33 -3.51
C LYS A 270 0.18 -25.79 -2.82
N GLY A 271 0.52 -24.51 -2.89
CA GLY A 271 1.80 -24.04 -2.35
C GLY A 271 1.82 -22.71 -1.59
N THR A 272 0.69 -22.02 -1.44
CA THR A 272 0.68 -20.68 -0.83
C THR A 272 -0.32 -20.61 0.32
N VAL A 273 0.17 -20.39 1.53
CA VAL A 273 -0.64 -20.28 2.75
C VAL A 273 -0.53 -18.86 3.30
N MET A 274 -1.67 -18.23 3.60
CA MET A 274 -1.70 -17.05 4.45
C MET A 274 -1.62 -17.48 5.91
N GLN A 275 -0.52 -17.18 6.57
CA GLN A 275 -0.32 -17.48 7.97
C GLN A 275 -0.19 -16.20 8.78
N LYS A 276 -0.87 -16.17 9.93
CA LYS A 276 -0.68 -15.15 10.96
C LYS A 276 0.74 -15.35 11.54
N SER A 277 1.55 -14.31 11.64
CA SER A 277 2.85 -14.44 12.25
C SER A 277 2.65 -14.63 13.76
N SER A 278 2.71 -15.85 14.25
CA SER A 278 2.94 -16.07 15.67
C SER A 278 4.38 -15.70 15.99
N THR A 279 4.56 -14.94 17.03
CA THR A 279 5.85 -14.54 17.60
C THR A 279 6.71 -15.77 17.87
N ALA A 280 7.95 -15.69 17.49
CA ALA A 280 8.92 -16.75 17.52
C ALA A 280 9.07 -17.40 18.90
N GLN A 281 8.97 -18.71 18.94
CA GLN A 281 9.77 -19.51 19.86
C GLN A 281 10.79 -20.31 19.05
N GLY A 282 12.03 -20.19 19.47
CA GLY A 282 13.16 -20.81 18.79
C GLY A 282 13.07 -22.33 18.81
N GLN A 283 13.33 -22.91 17.68
CA GLN A 283 13.83 -24.27 17.61
C GLN A 283 15.08 -24.25 16.72
N HIS A 284 16.19 -24.34 17.38
CA HIS A 284 17.44 -24.88 16.84
C HIS A 284 17.18 -26.30 16.35
N GLY A 285 16.95 -26.48 15.09
CA GLY A 285 16.99 -27.75 14.41
C GLY A 285 18.29 -27.85 13.63
N LYS A 286 19.16 -28.75 14.07
CA LYS A 286 20.45 -29.12 13.46
C LYS A 286 20.23 -29.50 11.99
N ASP A 287 21.01 -28.91 11.10
CA ASP A 287 21.22 -29.39 9.74
C ASP A 287 22.01 -30.73 9.78
N PRO A 288 21.56 -31.73 9.06
CA PRO A 288 22.46 -32.81 8.68
C PRO A 288 23.11 -32.47 7.34
N LEU A 289 24.40 -32.29 7.43
CA LEU A 289 25.35 -32.19 6.35
C LEU A 289 25.59 -33.54 5.68
N HIS A 290 25.90 -33.48 4.39
CA HIS A 290 26.64 -34.42 3.55
C HIS A 290 26.00 -35.76 3.21
N ALA A 291 25.53 -35.87 1.98
CA ALA A 291 25.65 -37.09 1.21
C ALA A 291 26.46 -36.79 -0.07
N LYS A 292 27.62 -37.43 -0.15
CA LYS A 292 28.56 -37.47 -1.27
C LYS A 292 27.86 -38.02 -2.53
N ALA A 293 28.21 -37.47 -3.70
CA ALA A 293 27.97 -38.10 -4.99
C ALA A 293 28.90 -39.32 -5.18
N PRO A 294 28.43 -40.39 -5.79
CA PRO A 294 29.30 -41.39 -6.34
C PRO A 294 29.72 -41.04 -7.76
N SER A 295 31.01 -41.14 -8.00
CA SER A 295 31.64 -41.22 -9.31
C SER A 295 31.24 -42.50 -10.04
N GLY A 296 30.88 -42.36 -11.30
CA GLY A 296 30.68 -43.40 -12.29
C GLY A 296 30.36 -42.74 -13.61
#